data_fd311b5e969ffe33f14cbf9f536c822c
#
_entry.id   fd311b5e969ffe33f14cbf9f536c822c
#
_cell.length_a   1.000
_cell.length_b   1.000
_cell.length_c   1.000
_cell.angle_alpha   90.00
_cell.angle_beta   90.00
_cell.angle_gamma   90.00
#
_symmetry.space_group_name_H-M   'P 1'
#
loop_
_entity.id
_entity.type
_entity.pdbx_description
1 polymer ?
#
loop_
_entity_poly.entity_id
_entity_poly.type
_entity_poly.pdbx_seq_one_letter_code
_entity_poly.pdbx_strand_id
1 'polypeptide(L)'
;MNNNEKVTTIFALGGLGEVGKNMYVVQHEDEIIIIDAGVMFPESELLGIDYVIQDVTYLKQNEDKIKALFITHGHEDHIGGITFLLQNINIPVIYAPRIACDLIKNKFYDRNIGYKNLEVYDKDSIFKYKYFEISFITTTHSIPDSFAIVIRTPNGIIFETGDFKFDLTPIGPMADIHKMAALGSEGVKLLLSNSTNALSPGFSASESCVDEALSDVFARHNSRIILATFASNIYRIKHIVETCRKNNRKIVTFGRSMETAKEIALKNNLITDKTIFIEASEAKNLKKHEICILCTGSQGEPLAALSRIANGTHKQIELMPDDIVVFSSSPIPGNRASINRIINKLYLKGVKVYTNTELSDIHTSGHAKQEEQKWMLRIIKPEYFMPMHGEYRMLKTHGDLAIDCGIPKENIFICKNGDSVELTKDGARLGKRVQAGDVYVDGSRIGDIGSVVIKDRKLMSQDGILVTILNINPTTRELLIKPNITTRGFVLVNENTGLINKIENKVTEIVNRTIKNSYNYIDLKNQIILELNPFINELTGRRPIILPVIMEVKDN
;
A
#
# COMPACT_ATOMS: atom_id res chain seq x y z
N MET A 1 -11.60 28.44 31.04
CA MET A 1 -12.12 27.69 29.90
C MET A 1 -13.09 26.67 30.47
N ASN A 2 -14.35 26.69 30.04
CA ASN A 2 -15.39 25.80 30.55
C ASN A 2 -15.01 24.34 30.26
N ASN A 3 -14.70 23.57 31.31
CA ASN A 3 -14.31 22.15 31.25
C ASN A 3 -15.46 21.18 30.87
N ASN A 4 -16.58 21.67 30.32
CA ASN A 4 -17.79 20.89 30.05
C ASN A 4 -18.27 20.99 28.58
N GLU A 5 -17.44 21.50 27.66
CA GLU A 5 -17.82 21.54 26.26
C GLU A 5 -17.61 20.15 25.62
N LYS A 6 -18.71 19.54 25.15
CA LYS A 6 -18.66 18.24 24.45
C LYS A 6 -18.15 18.47 23.04
N VAL A 7 -16.98 17.93 22.76
CA VAL A 7 -16.30 18.08 21.47
C VAL A 7 -16.47 16.83 20.60
N THR A 8 -16.47 17.02 19.28
CA THR A 8 -16.29 15.93 18.32
C THR A 8 -14.83 15.96 17.87
N THR A 9 -14.11 14.89 18.11
CA THR A 9 -12.68 14.79 17.80
C THR A 9 -12.47 13.95 16.55
N ILE A 10 -11.70 14.47 15.60
CA ILE A 10 -11.33 13.82 14.36
C ILE A 10 -9.82 13.68 14.31
N PHE A 11 -9.32 12.50 13.97
CA PHE A 11 -7.89 12.23 13.77
C PHE A 11 -7.66 11.09 12.80
N ALA A 12 -6.46 11.03 12.21
CA ALA A 12 -6.04 9.92 11.39
C ALA A 12 -5.00 9.06 12.12
N LEU A 13 -5.13 7.74 11.99
CA LEU A 13 -4.10 6.79 12.39
C LEU A 13 -3.20 6.41 11.21
N GLY A 14 -3.61 6.74 9.99
CA GLY A 14 -2.85 6.59 8.75
C GLY A 14 -3.45 7.45 7.64
N GLY A 15 -2.67 7.68 6.55
CA GLY A 15 -3.08 8.46 5.38
C GLY A 15 -2.69 9.94 5.39
N LEU A 16 -2.00 10.43 6.44
CA LEU A 16 -1.50 11.80 6.51
C LEU A 16 0.02 11.84 6.43
N GLY A 17 0.55 12.56 5.44
CA GLY A 17 1.98 12.65 5.15
C GLY A 17 2.50 11.43 4.36
N GLU A 18 1.62 10.58 3.89
CA GLU A 18 1.89 9.35 3.17
C GLU A 18 0.73 9.00 2.22
N VAL A 19 0.96 8.10 1.28
CA VAL A 19 -0.09 7.53 0.41
C VAL A 19 -0.29 6.07 0.81
N GLY A 20 -1.48 5.75 1.29
CA GLY A 20 -1.85 4.42 1.76
C GLY A 20 -2.17 4.34 3.25
N LYS A 21 -2.43 3.15 3.74
CA LYS A 21 -2.90 2.79 5.10
C LYS A 21 -3.90 3.78 5.71
N ASN A 22 -4.89 4.17 4.89
CA ASN A 22 -5.91 5.13 5.29
C ASN A 22 -6.72 4.59 6.48
N MET A 23 -6.85 5.40 7.53
CA MET A 23 -7.73 5.15 8.66
C MET A 23 -8.02 6.44 9.39
N TYR A 24 -9.28 6.86 9.37
CA TYR A 24 -9.76 8.07 10.03
C TYR A 24 -10.73 7.70 11.15
N VAL A 25 -10.67 8.45 12.23
CA VAL A 25 -11.46 8.19 13.43
C VAL A 25 -12.24 9.43 13.80
N VAL A 26 -13.54 9.26 14.02
CA VAL A 26 -14.43 10.31 14.55
C VAL A 26 -14.98 9.85 15.88
N GLN A 27 -14.74 10.61 16.93
CA GLN A 27 -15.18 10.32 18.29
C GLN A 27 -16.02 11.45 18.84
N HIS A 28 -17.13 11.10 19.47
CA HIS A 28 -17.90 11.99 20.32
C HIS A 28 -18.29 11.25 21.60
N GLU A 29 -17.83 11.75 22.75
CA GLU A 29 -18.06 11.13 24.05
C GLU A 29 -17.70 9.63 24.08
N ASP A 30 -18.72 8.77 24.26
CA ASP A 30 -18.64 7.31 24.38
C ASP A 30 -18.88 6.57 23.04
N GLU A 31 -18.80 7.25 21.91
CA GLU A 31 -18.93 6.64 20.58
C GLU A 31 -17.76 6.97 19.67
N ILE A 32 -17.26 5.94 18.99
CA ILE A 32 -16.20 6.02 17.98
C ILE A 32 -16.70 5.38 16.67
N ILE A 33 -16.54 6.11 15.58
CA ILE A 33 -16.71 5.63 14.20
C ILE A 33 -15.34 5.61 13.55
N ILE A 34 -15.02 4.52 12.85
CA ILE A 34 -13.79 4.35 12.09
C ILE A 34 -14.14 4.40 10.61
N ILE A 35 -13.34 5.09 9.80
CA ILE A 35 -13.44 5.15 8.35
C ILE A 35 -12.16 4.54 7.78
N ASP A 36 -12.34 3.52 6.97
CA ASP A 36 -11.29 2.74 6.31
C ASP A 36 -10.30 2.05 7.26
N ALA A 37 -9.65 1.01 6.76
CA ALA A 37 -8.59 0.27 7.43
C ALA A 37 -7.64 -0.30 6.36
N GLY A 38 -6.83 0.57 5.80
CA GLY A 38 -5.96 0.25 4.68
C GLY A 38 -4.61 -0.30 5.08
N VAL A 39 -3.83 -0.67 4.06
CA VAL A 39 -2.39 -0.95 4.19
C VAL A 39 -1.59 0.04 3.34
N MET A 40 -0.32 0.16 3.63
CA MET A 40 0.67 0.76 2.74
C MET A 40 1.67 -0.32 2.32
N PHE A 41 2.05 -0.33 1.04
CA PHE A 41 3.13 -1.18 0.58
C PHE A 41 4.46 -0.60 1.04
N PRO A 42 5.38 -1.45 1.55
CA PRO A 42 6.64 -0.97 2.09
C PRO A 42 7.54 -0.39 0.98
N GLU A 43 8.31 0.62 1.33
CA GLU A 43 9.40 1.11 0.49
C GLU A 43 10.47 0.03 0.31
N SER A 44 11.26 0.13 -0.76
CA SER A 44 12.31 -0.84 -1.09
C SER A 44 13.38 -1.03 0.00
N GLU A 45 13.49 -0.09 0.92
CA GLU A 45 14.41 -0.13 2.06
C GLU A 45 13.92 -1.00 3.22
N LEU A 46 12.62 -1.28 3.29
CA LEU A 46 12.00 -2.11 4.32
C LEU A 46 12.07 -3.60 3.93
N LEU A 47 13.29 -4.14 3.91
CA LEU A 47 13.56 -5.50 3.47
C LEU A 47 12.80 -6.56 4.27
N GLY A 48 12.03 -7.40 3.56
CA GLY A 48 11.25 -8.49 4.16
C GLY A 48 10.01 -8.05 4.91
N ILE A 49 9.55 -6.80 4.71
CA ILE A 49 8.25 -6.33 5.17
C ILE A 49 7.25 -6.47 4.03
N ASP A 50 6.10 -7.07 4.29
CA ASP A 50 5.04 -7.25 3.31
C ASP A 50 4.09 -6.06 3.26
N TYR A 51 3.75 -5.51 4.44
CA TYR A 51 2.84 -4.38 4.59
C TYR A 51 3.23 -3.49 5.77
N VAL A 52 2.82 -2.23 5.68
CA VAL A 52 2.82 -1.29 6.81
C VAL A 52 1.37 -0.98 7.15
N ILE A 53 1.00 -1.09 8.43
CA ILE A 53 -0.34 -0.82 8.95
C ILE A 53 -0.30 0.23 10.05
N GLN A 54 -1.47 0.65 10.51
CA GLN A 54 -1.63 1.66 11.56
C GLN A 54 -1.31 1.08 12.95
N ASP A 55 -0.77 1.91 13.83
CA ASP A 55 -0.80 1.67 15.28
C ASP A 55 -2.22 1.92 15.80
N VAL A 56 -2.88 0.86 16.22
CA VAL A 56 -4.26 0.89 16.71
C VAL A 56 -4.36 0.89 18.24
N THR A 57 -3.28 1.23 18.93
CA THR A 57 -3.22 1.23 20.41
C THR A 57 -4.33 2.10 21.02
N TYR A 58 -4.60 3.27 20.41
CA TYR A 58 -5.70 4.14 20.88
C TYR A 58 -7.06 3.45 20.77
N LEU A 59 -7.34 2.80 19.65
CA LEU A 59 -8.60 2.10 19.43
C LEU A 59 -8.73 0.91 20.39
N LYS A 60 -7.66 0.18 20.64
CA LYS A 60 -7.63 -0.92 21.60
C LYS A 60 -7.94 -0.46 23.04
N GLN A 61 -7.43 0.70 23.43
CA GLN A 61 -7.73 1.30 24.76
C GLN A 61 -9.16 1.83 24.90
N ASN A 62 -9.86 2.04 23.78
CA ASN A 62 -11.22 2.57 23.71
C ASN A 62 -12.17 1.63 22.95
N GLU A 63 -11.90 0.32 22.99
CA GLU A 63 -12.62 -0.68 22.18
C GLU A 63 -14.13 -0.71 22.49
N ASP A 64 -14.51 -0.50 23.73
CA ASP A 64 -15.90 -0.42 24.20
C ASP A 64 -16.72 0.73 23.58
N LYS A 65 -16.03 1.77 23.08
CA LYS A 65 -16.66 2.92 22.43
C LYS A 65 -16.84 2.72 20.92
N ILE A 66 -16.17 1.76 20.31
CA ILE A 66 -16.24 1.53 18.87
C ILE A 66 -17.65 1.03 18.49
N LYS A 67 -18.29 1.72 17.55
CA LYS A 67 -19.63 1.36 17.06
C LYS A 67 -19.57 0.64 15.72
N ALA A 68 -18.76 1.14 14.78
CA ALA A 68 -18.63 0.55 13.46
C ALA A 68 -17.35 0.98 12.76
N LEU A 69 -16.96 0.20 11.74
CA LEU A 69 -16.02 0.56 10.69
C LEU A 69 -16.80 0.75 9.39
N PHE A 70 -16.69 1.91 8.77
CA PHE A 70 -17.24 2.22 7.45
C PHE A 70 -16.13 2.23 6.40
N ILE A 71 -16.36 1.57 5.28
CA ILE A 71 -15.39 1.49 4.17
C ILE A 71 -15.89 2.36 3.03
N THR A 72 -15.05 3.23 2.50
CA THR A 72 -15.38 4.11 1.38
C THR A 72 -15.41 3.37 0.05
N HIS A 73 -14.44 2.50 -0.19
CA HIS A 73 -14.32 1.68 -1.41
C HIS A 73 -13.32 0.51 -1.24
N GLY A 74 -13.14 -0.31 -2.28
CA GLY A 74 -12.46 -1.60 -2.17
C GLY A 74 -10.96 -1.63 -2.50
N HIS A 75 -10.22 -0.51 -2.52
CA HIS A 75 -8.78 -0.53 -2.73
C HIS A 75 -8.00 -0.99 -1.49
N GLU A 76 -6.80 -1.55 -1.69
CA GLU A 76 -5.97 -2.12 -0.64
C GLU A 76 -5.57 -1.12 0.45
N ASP A 77 -5.31 0.11 0.08
CA ASP A 77 -4.98 1.21 0.98
C ASP A 77 -6.19 1.73 1.80
N HIS A 78 -7.39 1.12 1.59
CA HIS A 78 -8.62 1.36 2.35
C HIS A 78 -9.15 0.10 3.04
N ILE A 79 -8.92 -1.12 2.50
CA ILE A 79 -9.43 -2.37 3.08
C ILE A 79 -8.34 -3.38 3.48
N GLY A 80 -7.10 -3.18 3.03
CA GLY A 80 -6.04 -4.18 3.18
C GLY A 80 -5.68 -4.51 4.63
N GLY A 81 -5.87 -3.54 5.54
CA GLY A 81 -5.57 -3.65 6.96
C GLY A 81 -6.66 -4.33 7.80
N ILE A 82 -7.87 -4.55 7.27
CA ILE A 82 -9.02 -5.06 8.04
C ILE A 82 -8.69 -6.38 8.75
N THR A 83 -8.03 -7.31 8.06
CA THR A 83 -7.69 -8.60 8.65
C THR A 83 -6.70 -8.51 9.80
N PHE A 84 -5.81 -7.55 9.77
CA PHE A 84 -4.87 -7.26 10.86
C PHE A 84 -5.55 -6.50 11.99
N LEU A 85 -6.46 -5.57 11.66
CA LEU A 85 -7.26 -4.84 12.63
C LEU A 85 -8.08 -5.80 13.49
N LEU A 86 -8.81 -6.74 12.89
CA LEU A 86 -9.66 -7.73 13.56
C LEU A 86 -8.87 -8.74 14.42
N GLN A 87 -7.56 -8.88 14.23
CA GLN A 87 -6.70 -9.66 15.11
C GLN A 87 -6.34 -8.91 16.40
N ASN A 88 -6.47 -7.59 16.42
CA ASN A 88 -6.04 -6.74 17.53
C ASN A 88 -7.19 -6.16 18.34
N ILE A 89 -8.33 -5.87 17.69
CA ILE A 89 -9.52 -5.24 18.31
C ILE A 89 -10.80 -5.88 17.78
N ASN A 90 -11.83 -5.84 18.59
CA ASN A 90 -13.17 -6.26 18.21
C ASN A 90 -13.91 -5.08 17.55
N ILE A 91 -14.34 -5.26 16.32
CA ILE A 91 -15.19 -4.31 15.59
C ILE A 91 -16.61 -4.88 15.60
N PRO A 92 -17.62 -4.19 16.18
CA PRO A 92 -18.98 -4.70 16.26
C PRO A 92 -19.60 -5.00 14.91
N VAL A 93 -19.40 -4.13 13.92
CA VAL A 93 -19.89 -4.27 12.54
C VAL A 93 -18.99 -3.52 11.57
N ILE A 94 -18.81 -4.08 10.38
CA ILE A 94 -18.15 -3.45 9.25
C ILE A 94 -19.19 -3.22 8.16
N TYR A 95 -19.36 -1.96 7.76
CA TYR A 95 -20.20 -1.56 6.64
C TYR A 95 -19.32 -1.23 5.44
N ALA A 96 -19.59 -1.85 4.31
CA ALA A 96 -18.81 -1.64 3.09
C ALA A 96 -19.71 -1.66 1.83
N PRO A 97 -19.32 -0.98 0.75
CA PRO A 97 -19.99 -1.13 -0.54
C PRO A 97 -19.91 -2.57 -1.04
N ARG A 98 -20.82 -2.95 -1.93
CA ARG A 98 -20.96 -4.35 -2.41
C ARG A 98 -19.65 -4.95 -2.91
N ILE A 99 -18.93 -4.24 -3.80
CA ILE A 99 -17.65 -4.72 -4.36
C ILE A 99 -16.58 -4.84 -3.26
N ALA A 100 -16.50 -3.87 -2.36
CA ALA A 100 -15.59 -3.92 -1.22
C ALA A 100 -15.91 -5.09 -0.28
N CYS A 101 -17.20 -5.37 -0.01
CA CYS A 101 -17.61 -6.56 0.76
C CYS A 101 -17.12 -7.87 0.13
N ASP A 102 -17.23 -8.02 -1.19
CA ASP A 102 -16.76 -9.21 -1.87
C ASP A 102 -15.23 -9.35 -1.78
N LEU A 103 -14.48 -8.25 -1.93
CA LEU A 103 -13.03 -8.23 -1.75
C LEU A 103 -12.63 -8.57 -0.30
N ILE A 104 -13.31 -8.00 0.70
CA ILE A 104 -13.08 -8.27 2.11
C ILE A 104 -13.38 -9.74 2.46
N LYS A 105 -14.46 -10.32 1.93
CA LYS A 105 -14.78 -11.75 2.11
C LYS A 105 -13.67 -12.66 1.59
N ASN A 106 -13.09 -12.34 0.44
CA ASN A 106 -11.96 -13.09 -0.10
C ASN A 106 -10.73 -13.00 0.83
N LYS A 107 -10.44 -11.81 1.39
CA LYS A 107 -9.38 -11.64 2.39
C LYS A 107 -9.63 -12.44 3.67
N PHE A 108 -10.89 -12.51 4.12
CA PHE A 108 -11.26 -13.32 5.28
C PHE A 108 -11.05 -14.80 5.00
N TYR A 109 -11.43 -15.26 3.80
CA TYR A 109 -11.21 -16.63 3.37
C TYR A 109 -9.70 -16.97 3.31
N ASP A 110 -8.90 -16.14 2.64
CA ASP A 110 -7.45 -16.35 2.48
C ASP A 110 -6.69 -16.39 3.82
N ARG A 111 -7.18 -15.65 4.83
CA ARG A 111 -6.56 -15.57 6.16
C ARG A 111 -7.29 -16.34 7.25
N ASN A 112 -8.30 -17.12 6.88
CA ASN A 112 -9.14 -17.91 7.78
C ASN A 112 -9.74 -17.09 8.95
N ILE A 113 -10.31 -15.91 8.63
CA ILE A 113 -10.95 -15.01 9.60
C ILE A 113 -12.44 -15.31 9.68
N GLY A 114 -12.91 -15.73 10.87
CA GLY A 114 -14.31 -16.09 11.13
C GLY A 114 -15.24 -14.91 11.43
N TYR A 115 -14.99 -13.71 10.88
CA TYR A 115 -15.83 -12.54 11.14
C TYR A 115 -17.14 -12.58 10.34
N LYS A 116 -18.28 -12.31 11.00
CA LYS A 116 -19.63 -12.48 10.43
C LYS A 116 -20.39 -11.18 10.20
N ASN A 117 -20.03 -10.09 10.85
CA ASN A 117 -20.81 -8.85 10.86
C ASN A 117 -20.35 -7.89 9.77
N LEU A 118 -20.16 -8.38 8.54
CA LEU A 118 -19.85 -7.59 7.36
C LEU A 118 -21.11 -7.36 6.56
N GLU A 119 -21.59 -6.11 6.55
CA GLU A 119 -22.84 -5.69 5.95
C GLU A 119 -22.64 -4.76 4.75
N VAL A 120 -23.50 -4.90 3.75
CA VAL A 120 -23.46 -4.06 2.55
C VAL A 120 -24.28 -2.80 2.79
N TYR A 121 -23.73 -1.66 2.41
CA TYR A 121 -24.46 -0.41 2.30
C TYR A 121 -24.48 0.10 0.83
N ASP A 122 -25.37 1.03 0.55
CA ASP A 122 -25.51 1.75 -0.71
C ASP A 122 -25.72 3.26 -0.50
N LYS A 123 -25.93 3.99 -1.59
CA LYS A 123 -26.12 5.46 -1.59
C LYS A 123 -27.35 5.95 -0.79
N ASP A 124 -28.32 5.09 -0.52
CA ASP A 124 -29.58 5.43 0.17
C ASP A 124 -29.58 4.96 1.63
N SER A 125 -28.54 4.24 2.05
CA SER A 125 -28.37 3.75 3.41
C SER A 125 -28.12 4.89 4.40
N ILE A 126 -28.73 4.79 5.58
CA ILE A 126 -28.53 5.72 6.70
C ILE A 126 -28.39 4.92 7.98
N PHE A 127 -27.31 5.17 8.74
CA PHE A 127 -27.05 4.54 10.02
C PHE A 127 -27.10 5.57 11.14
N LYS A 128 -27.82 5.26 12.23
CA LYS A 128 -28.01 6.16 13.37
C LYS A 128 -27.45 5.55 14.64
N TYR A 129 -26.61 6.32 15.29
CA TYR A 129 -26.07 6.06 16.62
C TYR A 129 -26.53 7.17 17.58
N LYS A 130 -26.10 7.12 18.80
CA LYS A 130 -26.51 8.13 19.81
C LYS A 130 -26.06 9.54 19.42
N TYR A 131 -24.85 9.67 18.86
CA TYR A 131 -24.26 10.95 18.48
C TYR A 131 -24.01 11.11 16.98
N PHE A 132 -24.15 10.04 16.21
CA PHE A 132 -23.81 10.06 14.79
C PHE A 132 -24.99 9.63 13.92
N GLU A 133 -25.20 10.37 12.83
CA GLU A 133 -25.96 9.88 11.68
C GLU A 133 -25.04 9.83 10.49
N ILE A 134 -24.92 8.64 9.89
CA ILE A 134 -24.00 8.36 8.79
C ILE A 134 -24.81 8.15 7.51
N SER A 135 -24.46 8.83 6.44
CA SER A 135 -25.04 8.66 5.11
C SER A 135 -23.96 8.79 4.03
N PHE A 136 -24.30 8.48 2.78
CA PHE A 136 -23.33 8.30 1.71
C PHE A 136 -23.68 9.14 0.48
N ILE A 137 -22.63 9.58 -0.23
CA ILE A 137 -22.76 10.25 -1.53
C ILE A 137 -21.88 9.52 -2.53
N THR A 138 -22.46 9.11 -3.66
CA THR A 138 -21.69 8.45 -4.73
C THR A 138 -20.60 9.36 -5.25
N THR A 139 -19.36 8.84 -5.30
CA THR A 139 -18.21 9.47 -5.96
C THR A 139 -17.77 8.66 -7.17
N THR A 140 -16.97 9.23 -8.04
CA THR A 140 -16.35 8.53 -9.15
C THR A 140 -14.90 8.23 -8.82
N HIS A 141 -14.51 6.98 -8.95
CA HIS A 141 -13.12 6.54 -8.76
C HIS A 141 -12.77 5.42 -9.76
N SER A 142 -11.57 4.85 -9.68
CA SER A 142 -11.13 3.76 -10.58
C SER A 142 -11.71 2.39 -10.25
N ILE A 143 -12.41 2.24 -9.14
CA ILE A 143 -13.10 1.02 -8.72
C ILE A 143 -14.61 1.29 -8.57
N PRO A 144 -15.50 0.31 -8.89
CA PRO A 144 -16.93 0.45 -8.66
C PRO A 144 -17.28 0.62 -7.18
N ASP A 145 -18.46 1.24 -6.96
CA ASP A 145 -19.04 1.42 -5.63
C ASP A 145 -18.12 2.24 -4.69
N SER A 146 -17.73 3.43 -5.14
CA SER A 146 -16.99 4.40 -4.32
C SER A 146 -17.93 5.46 -3.76
N PHE A 147 -17.76 5.76 -2.47
CA PHE A 147 -18.61 6.70 -1.75
C PHE A 147 -17.81 7.64 -0.87
N ALA A 148 -18.29 8.88 -0.82
CA ALA A 148 -17.98 9.80 0.26
C ALA A 148 -18.91 9.54 1.45
N ILE A 149 -18.43 9.82 2.66
CA ILE A 149 -19.17 9.60 3.91
C ILE A 149 -19.56 10.94 4.53
N VAL A 150 -20.84 11.11 4.82
CA VAL A 150 -21.40 12.25 5.54
C VAL A 150 -21.66 11.83 6.98
N ILE A 151 -21.05 12.52 7.93
CA ILE A 151 -21.22 12.26 9.36
C ILE A 151 -21.85 13.48 10.01
N ARG A 152 -23.12 13.36 10.39
CA ARG A 152 -23.78 14.39 11.19
C ARG A 152 -23.49 14.15 12.67
N THR A 153 -22.97 15.16 13.32
CA THR A 153 -22.55 15.13 14.73
C THR A 153 -23.25 16.26 15.50
N PRO A 154 -23.26 16.24 16.83
CA PRO A 154 -23.77 17.36 17.62
C PRO A 154 -23.04 18.71 17.37
N ASN A 155 -21.83 18.68 16.81
CA ASN A 155 -20.99 19.85 16.57
C ASN A 155 -20.87 20.23 15.09
N GLY A 156 -21.71 19.63 14.24
CA GLY A 156 -21.78 19.96 12.80
C GLY A 156 -21.54 18.77 11.90
N ILE A 157 -21.62 19.02 10.61
CA ILE A 157 -21.47 18.01 9.56
C ILE A 157 -20.00 17.87 9.19
N ILE A 158 -19.53 16.64 9.19
CA ILE A 158 -18.21 16.24 8.65
C ILE A 158 -18.47 15.56 7.32
N PHE A 159 -17.74 15.95 6.27
CA PHE A 159 -17.78 15.30 4.98
C PHE A 159 -16.40 14.76 4.64
N GLU A 160 -16.32 13.47 4.48
CA GLU A 160 -15.11 12.72 4.08
C GLU A 160 -15.31 12.20 2.66
N THR A 161 -14.42 12.58 1.73
CA THR A 161 -14.63 12.36 0.28
C THR A 161 -14.37 10.94 -0.18
N GLY A 162 -13.68 10.12 0.61
CA GLY A 162 -12.99 8.95 0.08
C GLY A 162 -12.03 9.37 -1.04
N ASP A 163 -11.65 8.42 -1.87
CA ASP A 163 -10.96 8.71 -3.11
C ASP A 163 -11.94 9.08 -4.21
N PHE A 164 -11.65 10.17 -4.91
CA PHE A 164 -12.57 10.69 -5.92
C PHE A 164 -11.87 11.36 -7.10
N LYS A 165 -12.61 11.46 -8.19
CA LYS A 165 -12.43 12.42 -9.28
C LYS A 165 -13.81 12.90 -9.78
N PHE A 166 -13.86 13.94 -10.59
CA PHE A 166 -15.07 14.34 -11.29
C PHE A 166 -15.02 13.90 -12.76
N ASP A 167 -15.34 12.63 -12.99
CA ASP A 167 -15.47 12.10 -14.35
C ASP A 167 -16.88 12.37 -14.87
N LEU A 168 -16.99 13.22 -15.90
CA LEU A 168 -18.27 13.62 -16.47
C LEU A 168 -18.80 12.60 -17.52
N THR A 169 -17.99 11.64 -17.93
CA THR A 169 -18.36 10.55 -18.84
C THR A 169 -17.87 9.20 -18.31
N PRO A 170 -18.21 8.85 -17.05
CA PRO A 170 -17.68 7.65 -16.40
C PRO A 170 -18.29 6.39 -17.00
N ILE A 171 -17.61 5.26 -16.77
CA ILE A 171 -18.10 3.93 -17.14
C ILE A 171 -19.17 3.43 -16.16
N GLY A 172 -19.09 3.85 -14.93
CA GLY A 172 -20.00 3.53 -13.85
C GLY A 172 -20.96 4.68 -13.53
N PRO A 173 -21.55 4.65 -12.33
CA PRO A 173 -22.37 5.76 -11.85
C PRO A 173 -21.60 7.08 -11.81
N MET A 174 -22.28 8.18 -12.16
CA MET A 174 -21.72 9.51 -11.98
C MET A 174 -21.64 9.90 -10.51
N ALA A 175 -20.69 10.77 -10.17
CA ALA A 175 -20.66 11.41 -8.86
C ALA A 175 -21.94 12.22 -8.66
N ASP A 176 -22.57 12.12 -7.48
CA ASP A 176 -23.81 12.84 -7.16
C ASP A 176 -23.49 14.29 -6.72
N ILE A 177 -23.12 15.10 -7.72
CA ILE A 177 -22.77 16.51 -7.52
C ILE A 177 -23.97 17.30 -6.94
N HIS A 178 -25.21 16.92 -7.29
CA HIS A 178 -26.39 17.60 -6.78
C HIS A 178 -26.56 17.38 -5.27
N LYS A 179 -26.36 16.14 -4.81
CA LYS A 179 -26.40 15.81 -3.39
C LYS A 179 -25.24 16.47 -2.62
N MET A 180 -24.04 16.55 -3.24
CA MET A 180 -22.90 17.30 -2.69
C MET A 180 -23.21 18.79 -2.54
N ALA A 181 -23.79 19.42 -3.56
CA ALA A 181 -24.15 20.84 -3.54
C ALA A 181 -25.26 21.14 -2.52
N ALA A 182 -26.25 20.24 -2.39
CA ALA A 182 -27.29 20.35 -1.36
C ALA A 182 -26.68 20.29 0.04
N LEU A 183 -25.75 19.34 0.28
CA LEU A 183 -25.02 19.24 1.54
C LEU A 183 -24.19 20.50 1.84
N GLY A 184 -23.50 21.05 0.82
CA GLY A 184 -22.77 22.31 0.94
C GLY A 184 -23.68 23.50 1.29
N SER A 185 -24.94 23.49 0.82
CA SER A 185 -25.95 24.49 1.16
C SER A 185 -26.54 24.31 2.56
N GLU A 186 -26.58 23.08 3.07
CA GLU A 186 -26.95 22.76 4.46
C GLU A 186 -25.90 23.29 5.45
N GLY A 187 -24.63 23.30 5.06
CA GLY A 187 -23.49 23.78 5.85
C GLY A 187 -22.62 22.66 6.37
N VAL A 188 -21.45 22.50 5.76
CA VAL A 188 -20.43 21.52 6.18
C VAL A 188 -19.43 22.18 7.12
N LYS A 189 -19.31 21.63 8.35
CA LYS A 189 -18.39 22.15 9.35
C LYS A 189 -16.94 21.81 9.01
N LEU A 190 -16.65 20.55 8.65
CA LEU A 190 -15.31 20.08 8.30
C LEU A 190 -15.35 19.20 7.05
N LEU A 191 -14.52 19.54 6.08
CA LEU A 191 -14.24 18.70 4.91
C LEU A 191 -12.90 17.99 5.10
N LEU A 192 -12.89 16.65 4.98
CA LEU A 192 -11.71 15.83 4.76
C LEU A 192 -11.68 15.46 3.28
N SER A 193 -10.60 15.79 2.55
CA SER A 193 -10.57 15.54 1.10
C SER A 193 -9.24 15.00 0.61
N ASN A 194 -9.32 14.01 -0.29
CA ASN A 194 -8.19 13.32 -0.94
C ASN A 194 -7.24 14.31 -1.63
N SER A 195 -5.93 14.15 -1.39
CA SER A 195 -4.88 15.04 -1.87
C SER A 195 -3.89 14.40 -2.84
N THR A 196 -4.06 13.13 -3.19
CA THR A 196 -3.07 12.31 -3.91
C THR A 196 -2.54 12.99 -5.18
N ASN A 197 -3.38 13.69 -5.95
CA ASN A 197 -2.99 14.39 -7.17
C ASN A 197 -2.91 15.92 -7.03
N ALA A 198 -2.82 16.45 -5.83
CA ALA A 198 -2.76 17.91 -5.60
C ALA A 198 -1.59 18.62 -6.30
N LEU A 199 -0.53 17.89 -6.68
CA LEU A 199 0.60 18.44 -7.42
C LEU A 199 0.34 18.52 -8.95
N SER A 200 -0.73 17.89 -9.44
CA SER A 200 -1.02 17.78 -10.88
C SER A 200 -2.04 18.85 -11.31
N PRO A 201 -1.68 19.77 -12.21
CA PRO A 201 -2.60 20.81 -12.66
C PRO A 201 -3.72 20.25 -13.57
N GLY A 202 -4.80 21.02 -13.71
CA GLY A 202 -5.91 20.70 -14.60
C GLY A 202 -6.87 19.66 -14.05
N PHE A 203 -7.54 18.96 -14.98
CA PHE A 203 -8.52 17.90 -14.69
C PHE A 203 -7.92 16.52 -14.98
N SER A 204 -8.42 15.49 -14.31
CA SER A 204 -8.14 14.09 -14.67
C SER A 204 -8.90 13.72 -15.96
N ALA A 205 -8.30 12.88 -16.79
CA ALA A 205 -8.99 12.39 -17.98
C ALA A 205 -10.10 11.40 -17.59
N SER A 206 -11.15 11.31 -18.45
CA SER A 206 -12.19 10.32 -18.28
C SER A 206 -11.67 8.89 -18.55
N GLU A 207 -12.26 7.94 -17.86
CA GLU A 207 -11.98 6.52 -18.11
C GLU A 207 -12.44 6.09 -19.53
N SER A 208 -13.41 6.80 -20.11
CA SER A 208 -13.86 6.54 -21.50
C SER A 208 -12.79 6.78 -22.56
N CYS A 209 -11.84 7.71 -22.33
CA CYS A 209 -10.74 7.96 -23.27
C CYS A 209 -9.82 6.74 -23.42
N VAL A 210 -9.72 5.92 -22.38
CA VAL A 210 -8.89 4.71 -22.40
C VAL A 210 -9.46 3.65 -23.35
N ASP A 211 -10.79 3.57 -23.50
CA ASP A 211 -11.43 2.63 -24.42
C ASP A 211 -11.03 2.91 -25.88
N GLU A 212 -10.98 4.19 -26.27
CA GLU A 212 -10.55 4.60 -27.61
C GLU A 212 -9.10 4.20 -27.88
N ALA A 213 -8.18 4.54 -26.94
CA ALA A 213 -6.76 4.24 -27.08
C ALA A 213 -6.49 2.71 -27.14
N LEU A 214 -7.17 1.92 -26.31
CA LEU A 214 -7.06 0.46 -26.35
C LEU A 214 -7.65 -0.11 -27.63
N SER A 215 -8.83 0.35 -28.05
CA SER A 215 -9.48 -0.08 -29.31
C SER A 215 -8.58 0.14 -30.52
N ASP A 216 -7.88 1.26 -30.57
CA ASP A 216 -6.88 1.58 -31.60
C ASP A 216 -5.72 0.58 -31.61
N VAL A 217 -5.17 0.20 -30.45
CA VAL A 217 -4.12 -0.80 -30.36
C VAL A 217 -4.60 -2.15 -30.89
N PHE A 218 -5.81 -2.56 -30.48
CA PHE A 218 -6.40 -3.84 -30.89
C PHE A 218 -6.69 -3.90 -32.39
N ALA A 219 -7.15 -2.81 -32.98
CA ALA A 219 -7.43 -2.72 -34.42
C ALA A 219 -6.17 -2.72 -35.29
N ARG A 220 -5.06 -2.12 -34.82
CA ARG A 220 -3.81 -2.00 -35.58
C ARG A 220 -2.96 -3.28 -35.60
N HIS A 221 -3.22 -4.25 -34.72
CA HIS A 221 -2.34 -5.40 -34.54
C HIS A 221 -3.05 -6.74 -34.71
N ASN A 222 -2.58 -7.52 -35.70
CA ASN A 222 -2.98 -8.91 -35.94
C ASN A 222 -2.13 -9.92 -35.12
N SER A 223 -1.61 -9.50 -33.99
CA SER A 223 -0.76 -10.29 -33.10
C SER A 223 -1.47 -10.59 -31.79
N ARG A 224 -0.88 -11.46 -30.99
CA ARG A 224 -1.33 -11.70 -29.62
C ARG A 224 -1.06 -10.46 -28.78
N ILE A 225 -2.05 -10.05 -27.98
CA ILE A 225 -1.93 -8.89 -27.09
C ILE A 225 -1.81 -9.39 -25.65
N ILE A 226 -0.81 -8.89 -24.93
CA ILE A 226 -0.61 -9.12 -23.50
C ILE A 226 -0.84 -7.78 -22.81
N LEU A 227 -1.87 -7.68 -22.01
CA LEU A 227 -2.27 -6.45 -21.35
C LEU A 227 -2.08 -6.58 -19.83
N ALA A 228 -1.23 -5.72 -19.27
CA ALA A 228 -0.99 -5.65 -17.82
C ALA A 228 -1.69 -4.42 -17.24
N THR A 229 -2.50 -4.64 -16.20
CA THR A 229 -3.23 -3.58 -15.50
C THR A 229 -3.34 -3.89 -14.01
N PHE A 230 -3.81 -2.91 -13.23
CA PHE A 230 -4.20 -3.13 -11.85
C PHE A 230 -5.45 -4.02 -11.77
N ALA A 231 -5.37 -5.09 -11.01
CA ALA A 231 -6.53 -5.96 -10.78
C ALA A 231 -7.66 -5.26 -10.02
N SER A 232 -7.36 -4.25 -9.22
CA SER A 232 -8.33 -3.43 -8.51
C SER A 232 -9.14 -2.49 -9.42
N ASN A 233 -8.63 -2.17 -10.64
CA ASN A 233 -9.38 -1.37 -11.60
C ASN A 233 -10.38 -2.24 -12.39
N ILE A 234 -11.48 -2.59 -11.75
CA ILE A 234 -12.50 -3.48 -12.31
C ILE A 234 -13.18 -2.84 -13.55
N TYR A 235 -13.33 -1.53 -13.58
CA TYR A 235 -13.84 -0.84 -14.77
C TYR A 235 -12.91 -0.99 -15.97
N ARG A 236 -11.59 -0.93 -15.76
CA ARG A 236 -10.62 -1.19 -16.82
C ARG A 236 -10.72 -2.63 -17.36
N ILE A 237 -10.90 -3.61 -16.46
CA ILE A 237 -11.11 -5.01 -16.86
C ILE A 237 -12.37 -5.13 -17.72
N LYS A 238 -13.47 -4.48 -17.33
CA LYS A 238 -14.70 -4.43 -18.12
C LYS A 238 -14.46 -3.88 -19.53
N HIS A 239 -13.74 -2.76 -19.67
CA HIS A 239 -13.39 -2.19 -20.98
C HIS A 239 -12.55 -3.12 -21.82
N ILE A 240 -11.54 -3.75 -21.23
CA ILE A 240 -10.70 -4.73 -21.94
C ILE A 240 -11.57 -5.87 -22.48
N VAL A 241 -12.53 -6.36 -21.69
CA VAL A 241 -13.48 -7.38 -22.11
C VAL A 241 -14.33 -6.91 -23.29
N GLU A 242 -14.88 -5.71 -23.23
CA GLU A 242 -15.68 -5.13 -24.31
C GLU A 242 -14.86 -4.91 -25.59
N THR A 243 -13.62 -4.43 -25.46
CA THR A 243 -12.69 -4.26 -26.58
C THR A 243 -12.31 -5.61 -27.19
N CYS A 244 -12.04 -6.63 -26.39
CA CYS A 244 -11.77 -7.98 -26.86
C CYS A 244 -12.97 -8.54 -27.63
N ARG A 245 -14.19 -8.35 -27.12
CA ARG A 245 -15.42 -8.79 -27.78
C ARG A 245 -15.60 -8.12 -29.14
N LYS A 246 -15.42 -6.79 -29.23
CA LYS A 246 -15.49 -6.02 -30.49
C LYS A 246 -14.47 -6.51 -31.53
N ASN A 247 -13.32 -7.02 -31.10
CA ASN A 247 -12.22 -7.48 -31.94
C ASN A 247 -12.15 -9.01 -32.06
N ASN A 248 -13.19 -9.75 -31.68
CA ASN A 248 -13.27 -11.22 -31.74
C ASN A 248 -12.08 -11.92 -31.04
N ARG A 249 -11.61 -11.39 -29.91
CA ARG A 249 -10.55 -11.99 -29.13
C ARG A 249 -11.09 -12.69 -27.89
N LYS A 250 -10.53 -13.83 -27.54
CA LYS A 250 -10.73 -14.53 -26.27
C LYS A 250 -9.69 -14.06 -25.26
N ILE A 251 -10.05 -14.11 -23.98
CA ILE A 251 -9.20 -13.63 -22.90
C ILE A 251 -8.71 -14.79 -22.05
N VAL A 252 -7.40 -14.85 -21.82
CA VAL A 252 -6.78 -15.70 -20.81
C VAL A 252 -6.30 -14.82 -19.68
N THR A 253 -6.67 -15.13 -18.44
CA THR A 253 -6.29 -14.35 -17.26
C THR A 253 -5.14 -14.99 -16.49
N PHE A 254 -4.20 -14.18 -15.97
CA PHE A 254 -3.09 -14.64 -15.15
C PHE A 254 -2.81 -13.71 -13.98
N GLY A 255 -2.64 -14.31 -12.81
CA GLY A 255 -2.40 -13.63 -11.53
C GLY A 255 -3.60 -13.80 -10.60
N ARG A 256 -3.35 -14.19 -9.34
CA ARG A 256 -4.40 -14.49 -8.36
C ARG A 256 -5.38 -13.32 -8.22
N SER A 257 -4.88 -12.09 -8.03
CA SER A 257 -5.74 -10.91 -7.90
C SER A 257 -6.53 -10.61 -9.18
N MET A 258 -6.01 -10.92 -10.38
CA MET A 258 -6.74 -10.78 -11.63
C MET A 258 -7.89 -11.79 -11.75
N GLU A 259 -7.66 -13.04 -11.33
CA GLU A 259 -8.72 -14.05 -11.25
C GLU A 259 -9.83 -13.64 -10.29
N THR A 260 -9.45 -13.18 -9.09
CA THR A 260 -10.38 -12.66 -8.09
C THR A 260 -11.20 -11.49 -8.64
N ALA A 261 -10.57 -10.54 -9.31
CA ALA A 261 -11.26 -9.38 -9.89
C ALA A 261 -12.23 -9.80 -11.00
N LYS A 262 -11.85 -10.74 -11.86
CA LYS A 262 -12.72 -11.35 -12.88
C LYS A 262 -13.96 -11.99 -12.23
N GLU A 263 -13.76 -12.82 -11.20
CA GLU A 263 -14.86 -13.49 -10.49
C GLU A 263 -15.83 -12.49 -9.86
N ILE A 264 -15.31 -11.44 -9.21
CA ILE A 264 -16.12 -10.38 -8.61
C ILE A 264 -16.89 -9.61 -9.69
N ALA A 265 -16.24 -9.28 -10.81
CA ALA A 265 -16.90 -8.59 -11.93
C ALA A 265 -18.04 -9.43 -12.55
N LEU A 266 -17.83 -10.73 -12.69
CA LEU A 266 -18.86 -11.66 -13.18
C LEU A 266 -20.01 -11.84 -12.16
N LYS A 267 -19.69 -12.01 -10.88
CA LYS A 267 -20.67 -12.17 -9.80
C LYS A 267 -21.59 -10.96 -9.66
N ASN A 268 -21.05 -9.77 -9.84
CA ASN A 268 -21.77 -8.50 -9.71
C ASN A 268 -22.35 -8.00 -11.05
N ASN A 269 -22.39 -8.83 -12.09
CA ASN A 269 -22.91 -8.51 -13.42
C ASN A 269 -22.27 -7.28 -14.10
N LEU A 270 -21.05 -6.89 -13.70
CA LEU A 270 -20.27 -5.86 -14.38
C LEU A 270 -19.75 -6.39 -15.73
N ILE A 271 -19.49 -7.69 -15.81
CA ILE A 271 -19.20 -8.44 -17.02
C ILE A 271 -20.26 -9.55 -17.12
N THR A 272 -20.99 -9.59 -18.23
CA THR A 272 -22.09 -10.56 -18.45
C THR A 272 -21.69 -11.74 -19.30
N ASP A 273 -20.74 -11.55 -20.24
CA ASP A 273 -20.27 -12.60 -21.14
C ASP A 273 -19.13 -13.41 -20.50
N LYS A 274 -19.49 -14.56 -19.93
CA LYS A 274 -18.50 -15.50 -19.36
C LYS A 274 -17.70 -16.24 -20.42
N THR A 275 -18.25 -16.39 -21.64
CA THR A 275 -17.66 -17.22 -22.70
C THR A 275 -16.45 -16.58 -23.36
N ILE A 276 -16.18 -15.31 -23.09
CA ILE A 276 -15.01 -14.61 -23.59
C ILE A 276 -13.72 -15.08 -22.89
N PHE A 277 -13.85 -15.55 -21.64
CA PHE A 277 -12.72 -16.08 -20.86
C PHE A 277 -12.53 -17.56 -21.19
N ILE A 278 -11.29 -17.93 -21.48
CA ILE A 278 -10.91 -19.31 -21.80
C ILE A 278 -9.66 -19.72 -20.98
N GLU A 279 -9.45 -21.02 -20.87
CA GLU A 279 -8.24 -21.56 -20.26
C GLU A 279 -7.02 -21.43 -21.19
N ALA A 280 -5.82 -21.36 -20.61
CA ALA A 280 -4.57 -21.25 -21.37
C ALA A 280 -4.34 -22.44 -22.34
N SER A 281 -4.88 -23.61 -22.02
CA SER A 281 -4.85 -24.80 -22.87
C SER A 281 -5.66 -24.63 -24.15
N GLU A 282 -6.82 -23.97 -24.06
CA GLU A 282 -7.72 -23.72 -25.20
C GLU A 282 -7.12 -22.66 -26.14
N ALA A 283 -6.43 -21.67 -25.59
CA ALA A 283 -5.78 -20.61 -26.37
C ALA A 283 -4.74 -21.14 -27.38
N LYS A 284 -4.17 -22.32 -27.14
CA LYS A 284 -3.21 -22.96 -28.08
C LYS A 284 -3.84 -23.31 -29.43
N ASN A 285 -5.15 -23.45 -29.48
CA ASN A 285 -5.90 -23.82 -30.70
C ASN A 285 -6.38 -22.58 -31.47
N LEU A 286 -6.18 -21.39 -30.95
CA LEU A 286 -6.61 -20.12 -31.56
C LEU A 286 -5.46 -19.46 -32.31
N LYS A 287 -5.81 -18.62 -33.28
CA LYS A 287 -4.84 -17.79 -33.98
C LYS A 287 -4.35 -16.65 -33.06
N LYS A 288 -3.13 -16.15 -33.27
CA LYS A 288 -2.52 -15.10 -32.45
C LYS A 288 -3.44 -13.88 -32.26
N HIS A 289 -4.10 -13.43 -33.32
CA HIS A 289 -4.98 -12.26 -33.29
C HIS A 289 -6.34 -12.52 -32.59
N GLU A 290 -6.62 -13.75 -32.24
CA GLU A 290 -7.83 -14.13 -31.49
C GLU A 290 -7.57 -14.20 -29.97
N ILE A 291 -6.34 -13.90 -29.52
CA ILE A 291 -5.93 -14.06 -28.13
C ILE A 291 -5.58 -12.71 -27.51
N CYS A 292 -6.13 -12.45 -26.33
CA CYS A 292 -5.68 -11.43 -25.40
C CYS A 292 -5.30 -12.10 -24.07
N ILE A 293 -4.12 -11.79 -23.55
CA ILE A 293 -3.67 -12.21 -22.23
C ILE A 293 -3.83 -11.02 -21.28
N LEU A 294 -4.68 -11.16 -20.29
CA LEU A 294 -4.87 -10.16 -19.26
C LEU A 294 -4.15 -10.60 -17.97
N CYS A 295 -3.20 -9.79 -17.48
CA CYS A 295 -2.36 -10.23 -16.39
C CYS A 295 -2.00 -9.11 -15.39
N THR A 296 -1.53 -9.53 -14.22
CA THR A 296 -0.91 -8.66 -13.21
C THR A 296 0.55 -8.42 -13.53
N GLY A 297 1.18 -7.43 -12.83
CA GLY A 297 2.62 -7.14 -12.96
C GLY A 297 2.91 -5.84 -13.67
N SER A 298 1.92 -4.96 -13.78
CA SER A 298 2.06 -3.64 -14.38
C SER A 298 2.98 -2.69 -13.59
N GLN A 299 3.31 -3.04 -12.33
CA GLN A 299 4.24 -2.28 -11.47
C GLN A 299 5.63 -2.92 -11.38
N GLY A 300 5.89 -3.97 -12.15
CA GLY A 300 7.20 -4.63 -12.19
C GLY A 300 7.50 -5.52 -10.99
N GLU A 301 6.48 -5.98 -10.29
CA GLU A 301 6.60 -6.88 -9.15
C GLU A 301 7.24 -8.21 -9.57
N PRO A 302 8.28 -8.69 -8.88
CA PRO A 302 9.09 -9.84 -9.37
C PRO A 302 8.30 -11.13 -9.57
N LEU A 303 7.30 -11.39 -8.71
CA LEU A 303 6.50 -12.62 -8.72
C LEU A 303 5.22 -12.50 -9.55
N ALA A 304 4.89 -11.33 -10.06
CA ALA A 304 3.69 -11.10 -10.87
C ALA A 304 3.77 -11.80 -12.23
N ALA A 305 2.61 -12.01 -12.85
CA ALA A 305 2.51 -12.78 -14.09
C ALA A 305 3.35 -12.19 -15.22
N LEU A 306 3.26 -10.87 -15.48
CA LEU A 306 4.04 -10.21 -16.54
C LEU A 306 5.55 -10.34 -16.31
N SER A 307 6.02 -10.17 -15.06
CA SER A 307 7.45 -10.30 -14.73
C SER A 307 7.97 -11.71 -15.02
N ARG A 308 7.18 -12.74 -14.67
CA ARG A 308 7.52 -14.14 -14.98
C ARG A 308 7.50 -14.42 -16.48
N ILE A 309 6.54 -13.85 -17.21
CA ILE A 309 6.46 -13.95 -18.68
C ILE A 309 7.71 -13.30 -19.30
N ALA A 310 8.06 -12.08 -18.91
CA ALA A 310 9.24 -11.37 -19.41
C ALA A 310 10.57 -12.09 -19.10
N ASN A 311 10.64 -12.77 -17.94
CA ASN A 311 11.80 -13.56 -17.54
C ASN A 311 11.86 -14.96 -18.18
N GLY A 312 10.80 -15.40 -18.90
CA GLY A 312 10.72 -16.76 -19.44
C GLY A 312 10.51 -17.85 -18.38
N THR A 313 10.02 -17.49 -17.20
CA THR A 313 9.76 -18.40 -16.07
C THR A 313 8.30 -18.69 -15.85
N HIS A 314 7.41 -18.16 -16.70
CA HIS A 314 5.99 -18.44 -16.63
C HIS A 314 5.68 -19.83 -17.21
N LYS A 315 4.94 -20.67 -16.46
CA LYS A 315 4.74 -22.10 -16.81
C LYS A 315 3.90 -22.33 -18.07
N GLN A 316 3.01 -21.41 -18.41
CA GLN A 316 1.99 -21.62 -19.46
C GLN A 316 2.13 -20.68 -20.64
N ILE A 317 2.85 -19.57 -20.50
CA ILE A 317 3.00 -18.55 -21.53
C ILE A 317 4.48 -18.29 -21.79
N GLU A 318 4.84 -18.37 -23.07
CA GLU A 318 6.13 -17.96 -23.61
C GLU A 318 5.91 -16.75 -24.52
N LEU A 319 6.82 -15.76 -24.46
CA LEU A 319 6.80 -14.59 -25.33
C LEU A 319 7.18 -14.97 -26.77
N MET A 320 6.44 -14.42 -27.71
CA MET A 320 6.75 -14.49 -29.14
C MET A 320 7.23 -13.11 -29.62
N PRO A 321 8.16 -13.04 -30.60
CA PRO A 321 8.69 -11.75 -31.08
C PRO A 321 7.63 -10.77 -31.60
N ASP A 322 6.50 -11.28 -32.10
CA ASP A 322 5.40 -10.45 -32.62
C ASP A 322 4.38 -10.05 -31.55
N ASP A 323 4.54 -10.48 -30.30
CA ASP A 323 3.62 -10.11 -29.24
C ASP A 323 3.58 -8.60 -29.03
N ILE A 324 2.41 -8.10 -28.65
CA ILE A 324 2.21 -6.71 -28.24
C ILE A 324 1.95 -6.71 -26.75
N VAL A 325 2.75 -5.97 -26.01
CA VAL A 325 2.56 -5.78 -24.57
C VAL A 325 2.06 -4.37 -24.30
N VAL A 326 0.96 -4.24 -23.57
CA VAL A 326 0.37 -2.96 -23.19
C VAL A 326 0.39 -2.83 -21.66
N PHE A 327 1.02 -1.76 -21.17
CA PHE A 327 0.95 -1.37 -19.76
C PHE A 327 -0.19 -0.36 -19.59
N SER A 328 -1.38 -0.85 -19.24
CA SER A 328 -2.54 -0.01 -18.94
C SER A 328 -2.56 0.41 -17.47
N SER A 329 -1.46 1.03 -17.03
CA SER A 329 -1.26 1.56 -15.69
C SER A 329 -0.19 2.65 -15.70
N SER A 330 -0.22 3.55 -14.71
CA SER A 330 0.89 4.49 -14.44
C SER A 330 1.78 3.95 -13.33
N PRO A 331 3.09 4.24 -13.37
CA PRO A 331 4.00 3.87 -12.28
C PRO A 331 3.56 4.50 -10.95
N ILE A 332 3.40 3.67 -9.94
CA ILE A 332 3.31 4.14 -8.56
C ILE A 332 4.68 4.71 -8.16
N PRO A 333 4.75 5.77 -7.33
CA PRO A 333 6.02 6.28 -6.81
C PRO A 333 6.91 5.16 -6.28
N GLY A 334 8.21 5.15 -6.69
CA GLY A 334 9.16 4.09 -6.34
C GLY A 334 9.27 2.92 -7.34
N ASN A 335 8.24 2.62 -8.14
CA ASN A 335 8.22 1.43 -9.01
C ASN A 335 8.82 1.64 -10.42
N ARG A 336 9.13 2.89 -10.80
CA ARG A 336 9.62 3.23 -12.16
C ARG A 336 10.82 2.39 -12.59
N ALA A 337 11.79 2.17 -11.70
CA ALA A 337 12.99 1.38 -12.01
C ALA A 337 12.66 -0.10 -12.30
N SER A 338 11.76 -0.70 -11.53
CA SER A 338 11.30 -2.08 -11.71
C SER A 338 10.54 -2.25 -13.03
N ILE A 339 9.63 -1.32 -13.34
CA ILE A 339 8.86 -1.30 -14.60
C ILE A 339 9.81 -1.18 -15.79
N ASN A 340 10.75 -0.21 -15.79
CA ASN A 340 11.72 -0.03 -16.86
C ASN A 340 12.59 -1.28 -17.08
N ARG A 341 12.92 -2.01 -16.01
CA ARG A 341 13.65 -3.28 -16.12
C ARG A 341 12.84 -4.35 -16.87
N ILE A 342 11.55 -4.44 -16.61
CA ILE A 342 10.65 -5.37 -17.33
C ILE A 342 10.49 -4.94 -18.78
N ILE A 343 10.26 -3.65 -19.04
CA ILE A 343 10.16 -3.11 -20.42
C ILE A 343 11.42 -3.45 -21.22
N ASN A 344 12.61 -3.21 -20.67
CA ASN A 344 13.88 -3.56 -21.36
C ASN A 344 13.97 -5.06 -21.69
N LYS A 345 13.53 -5.95 -20.77
CA LYS A 345 13.50 -7.40 -21.04
C LYS A 345 12.52 -7.76 -22.15
N LEU A 346 11.38 -7.09 -22.23
CA LEU A 346 10.42 -7.28 -23.32
C LEU A 346 11.00 -6.86 -24.68
N TYR A 347 11.65 -5.70 -24.75
CA TYR A 347 12.35 -5.24 -25.96
C TYR A 347 13.45 -6.23 -26.41
N LEU A 348 14.24 -6.77 -25.46
CA LEU A 348 15.26 -7.79 -25.76
C LEU A 348 14.68 -9.08 -26.35
N LYS A 349 13.38 -9.36 -26.14
CA LYS A 349 12.66 -10.48 -26.72
C LYS A 349 11.98 -10.16 -28.07
N GLY A 350 12.20 -8.95 -28.59
CA GLY A 350 11.61 -8.49 -29.85
C GLY A 350 10.11 -8.12 -29.75
N VAL A 351 9.61 -7.93 -28.54
CA VAL A 351 8.20 -7.59 -28.27
C VAL A 351 8.00 -6.09 -28.40
N LYS A 352 6.91 -5.67 -29.03
CA LYS A 352 6.50 -4.26 -29.06
C LYS A 352 5.77 -3.90 -27.78
N VAL A 353 6.20 -2.82 -27.13
CA VAL A 353 5.63 -2.38 -25.84
C VAL A 353 4.95 -1.03 -26.01
N TYR A 354 3.77 -0.88 -25.41
CA TYR A 354 3.03 0.37 -25.27
C TYR A 354 2.88 0.73 -23.80
N THR A 355 3.27 1.96 -23.46
CA THR A 355 3.07 2.57 -22.14
C THR A 355 2.37 3.92 -22.29
N ASN A 356 2.04 4.60 -21.20
CA ASN A 356 1.51 5.97 -21.24
C ASN A 356 2.44 7.00 -21.89
N THR A 357 3.70 6.63 -22.15
CA THR A 357 4.67 7.50 -22.83
C THR A 357 4.50 7.43 -24.36
N GLU A 358 4.24 6.23 -24.89
CA GLU A 358 4.11 5.98 -26.32
C GLU A 358 2.67 6.22 -26.82
N LEU A 359 1.69 5.99 -25.94
CA LEU A 359 0.28 6.23 -26.22
C LEU A 359 -0.31 7.02 -25.07
N SER A 360 -0.69 8.27 -25.32
CA SER A 360 -1.52 9.02 -24.38
C SER A 360 -2.83 8.25 -24.13
N ASP A 361 -3.33 8.36 -22.93
CA ASP A 361 -4.67 7.89 -22.56
C ASP A 361 -4.91 6.36 -22.44
N ILE A 362 -3.86 5.53 -22.41
CA ILE A 362 -4.04 4.10 -22.06
C ILE A 362 -4.20 3.85 -20.55
N HIS A 363 -4.09 4.89 -19.75
CA HIS A 363 -4.40 4.89 -18.33
C HIS A 363 -4.76 6.30 -17.86
N THR A 364 -5.76 6.41 -17.00
CA THR A 364 -6.09 7.65 -16.28
C THR A 364 -6.08 7.42 -14.77
N SER A 365 -5.78 8.48 -14.02
CA SER A 365 -5.82 8.41 -12.55
C SER A 365 -7.26 8.32 -12.03
N GLY A 366 -7.44 7.62 -10.92
CA GLY A 366 -8.68 7.61 -10.15
C GLY A 366 -8.84 8.81 -9.22
N HIS A 367 -7.79 9.63 -9.05
CA HIS A 367 -7.76 10.74 -8.09
C HIS A 367 -7.88 12.08 -8.78
N ALA A 368 -8.59 13.00 -8.12
CA ALA A 368 -8.81 14.37 -8.52
C ALA A 368 -7.51 15.17 -8.67
N LYS A 369 -7.34 15.89 -9.78
CA LYS A 369 -6.31 16.89 -9.95
C LYS A 369 -6.74 18.24 -9.37
N GLN A 370 -5.91 19.28 -9.48
CA GLN A 370 -6.10 20.58 -8.82
C GLN A 370 -7.47 21.20 -9.09
N GLU A 371 -7.93 21.22 -10.35
CA GLU A 371 -9.21 21.89 -10.67
C GLU A 371 -10.41 21.12 -10.10
N GLU A 372 -10.33 19.79 -10.05
CA GLU A 372 -11.38 18.96 -9.44
C GLU A 372 -11.38 19.11 -7.91
N GLN A 373 -10.21 19.24 -7.28
CA GLN A 373 -10.08 19.54 -5.86
C GLN A 373 -10.68 20.92 -5.52
N LYS A 374 -10.42 21.94 -6.35
CA LYS A 374 -11.06 23.23 -6.22
C LYS A 374 -12.58 23.15 -6.40
N TRP A 375 -13.07 22.32 -7.32
CA TRP A 375 -14.51 22.09 -7.47
C TRP A 375 -15.11 21.49 -6.20
N MET A 376 -14.47 20.48 -5.61
CA MET A 376 -14.94 19.90 -4.34
C MET A 376 -15.04 20.97 -3.25
N LEU A 377 -14.00 21.75 -3.06
CA LEU A 377 -13.98 22.87 -2.09
C LEU A 377 -15.09 23.89 -2.36
N ARG A 378 -15.36 24.24 -3.62
CA ARG A 378 -16.39 25.22 -4.01
C ARG A 378 -17.82 24.68 -3.94
N ILE A 379 -18.02 23.39 -4.19
CA ILE A 379 -19.33 22.74 -4.10
C ILE A 379 -19.72 22.56 -2.63
N ILE A 380 -18.80 22.07 -1.81
CA ILE A 380 -19.04 21.76 -0.38
C ILE A 380 -19.03 23.03 0.48
N LYS A 381 -18.20 24.02 0.16
CA LYS A 381 -18.04 25.30 0.92
C LYS A 381 -17.86 25.06 2.43
N PRO A 382 -16.90 24.24 2.85
CA PRO A 382 -16.74 23.90 4.25
C PRO A 382 -16.30 25.12 5.07
N GLU A 383 -16.65 25.14 6.36
CA GLU A 383 -16.13 26.12 7.31
C GLU A 383 -14.66 25.86 7.61
N TYR A 384 -14.30 24.56 7.82
CA TYR A 384 -12.93 24.09 8.06
C TYR A 384 -12.54 23.03 7.05
N PHE A 385 -11.23 22.95 6.78
CA PHE A 385 -10.68 22.02 5.81
C PHE A 385 -9.48 21.23 6.39
N MET A 386 -9.47 19.92 6.17
CA MET A 386 -8.37 19.01 6.50
C MET A 386 -8.03 18.18 5.25
N PRO A 387 -6.94 18.51 4.53
CA PRO A 387 -6.46 17.68 3.43
C PRO A 387 -6.00 16.33 3.97
N MET A 388 -6.35 15.25 3.27
CA MET A 388 -6.03 13.88 3.66
C MET A 388 -5.50 13.07 2.48
N HIS A 389 -5.04 11.83 2.74
CA HIS A 389 -4.56 10.84 1.77
C HIS A 389 -3.54 11.44 0.81
N GLY A 390 -2.32 11.66 1.29
CA GLY A 390 -1.22 12.18 0.49
C GLY A 390 0.05 12.45 1.29
N GLU A 391 1.17 12.50 0.60
CA GLU A 391 2.43 12.98 1.15
C GLU A 391 2.28 14.43 1.65
N TYR A 392 3.13 14.84 2.58
CA TYR A 392 3.03 16.19 3.17
C TYR A 392 3.00 17.32 2.14
N ARG A 393 3.78 17.21 1.04
CA ARG A 393 3.77 18.19 -0.07
C ARG A 393 2.41 18.26 -0.77
N MET A 394 1.71 17.13 -0.90
CA MET A 394 0.38 17.07 -1.50
C MET A 394 -0.66 17.71 -0.58
N LEU A 395 -0.63 17.38 0.73
CA LEU A 395 -1.49 17.98 1.74
C LEU A 395 -1.30 19.51 1.79
N LYS A 396 -0.05 19.96 1.77
CA LYS A 396 0.30 21.38 1.78
C LYS A 396 -0.25 22.11 0.54
N THR A 397 -0.02 21.55 -0.64
CA THR A 397 -0.53 22.11 -1.90
C THR A 397 -2.06 22.17 -1.92
N HIS A 398 -2.74 21.10 -1.43
CA HIS A 398 -4.20 21.10 -1.35
C HIS A 398 -4.71 22.17 -0.36
N GLY A 399 -3.99 22.41 0.75
CA GLY A 399 -4.26 23.52 1.65
C GLY A 399 -4.10 24.89 0.98
N ASP A 400 -3.09 25.07 0.11
CA ASP A 400 -2.90 26.31 -0.65
C ASP A 400 -4.04 26.52 -1.69
N LEU A 401 -4.49 25.43 -2.36
CA LEU A 401 -5.67 25.47 -3.23
C LEU A 401 -6.95 25.87 -2.45
N ALA A 402 -7.07 25.45 -1.20
CA ALA A 402 -8.20 25.83 -0.36
C ALA A 402 -8.19 27.33 -0.02
N ILE A 403 -7.01 27.92 0.21
CA ILE A 403 -6.85 29.38 0.37
C ILE A 403 -7.27 30.08 -0.91
N ASP A 404 -6.85 29.62 -2.09
CA ASP A 404 -7.25 30.16 -3.40
C ASP A 404 -8.77 30.08 -3.61
N CYS A 405 -9.42 29.07 -3.02
CA CYS A 405 -10.87 28.93 -3.04
C CYS A 405 -11.60 29.78 -1.99
N GLY A 406 -10.89 30.54 -1.16
CA GLY A 406 -11.46 31.47 -0.19
C GLY A 406 -11.66 30.93 1.21
N ILE A 407 -11.09 29.76 1.55
CA ILE A 407 -11.08 29.26 2.93
C ILE A 407 -9.98 29.99 3.71
N PRO A 408 -10.29 30.62 4.86
CA PRO A 408 -9.29 31.28 5.68
C PRO A 408 -8.16 30.32 6.08
N LYS A 409 -6.93 30.79 6.06
CA LYS A 409 -5.75 29.97 6.37
C LYS A 409 -5.82 29.33 7.76
N GLU A 410 -6.37 30.04 8.73
CA GLU A 410 -6.59 29.59 10.10
C GLU A 410 -7.63 28.47 10.22
N ASN A 411 -8.47 28.27 9.21
CA ASN A 411 -9.47 27.22 9.14
C ASN A 411 -8.96 25.96 8.40
N ILE A 412 -7.67 25.91 8.05
CA ILE A 412 -7.06 24.78 7.33
C ILE A 412 -6.12 24.02 8.26
N PHE A 413 -6.42 22.74 8.49
CA PHE A 413 -5.66 21.85 9.38
C PHE A 413 -4.80 20.88 8.58
N ILE A 414 -3.51 21.22 8.35
CA ILE A 414 -2.55 20.30 7.75
C ILE A 414 -1.94 19.47 8.86
N CYS A 415 -2.55 18.31 9.10
CA CYS A 415 -2.23 17.41 10.19
C CYS A 415 -1.25 16.30 9.78
N LYS A 416 -0.65 15.67 10.79
CA LYS A 416 0.07 14.39 10.70
C LYS A 416 -0.75 13.31 11.38
N ASN A 417 -0.43 12.04 11.10
CA ASN A 417 -1.04 10.92 11.81
C ASN A 417 -0.91 11.13 13.34
N GLY A 418 -2.01 10.98 14.02
CA GLY A 418 -2.13 11.22 15.46
C GLY A 418 -2.48 12.66 15.87
N ASP A 419 -2.32 13.66 15.04
CA ASP A 419 -2.84 14.99 15.32
C ASP A 419 -4.38 14.97 15.26
N SER A 420 -5.04 15.65 16.19
CA SER A 420 -6.50 15.68 16.25
C SER A 420 -7.04 17.09 16.01
N VAL A 421 -8.22 17.14 15.40
CA VAL A 421 -9.06 18.33 15.26
C VAL A 421 -10.29 18.18 16.14
N GLU A 422 -10.54 19.11 17.03
CA GLU A 422 -11.71 19.17 17.90
C GLU A 422 -12.72 20.16 17.33
N LEU A 423 -13.91 19.67 16.99
CA LEU A 423 -15.06 20.49 16.61
C LEU A 423 -15.90 20.80 17.84
N THR A 424 -16.27 22.04 17.96
CA THR A 424 -17.26 22.55 18.92
C THR A 424 -18.44 23.17 18.14
N LYS A 425 -19.49 23.58 18.82
CA LYS A 425 -20.59 24.31 18.16
C LYS A 425 -20.11 25.60 17.52
N ASP A 426 -19.15 26.28 18.17
CA ASP A 426 -18.70 27.62 17.79
C ASP A 426 -17.47 27.65 16.89
N GLY A 427 -16.75 26.50 16.73
CA GLY A 427 -15.51 26.50 15.96
C GLY A 427 -14.80 25.16 15.87
N ALA A 428 -13.54 25.22 15.42
CA ALA A 428 -12.63 24.08 15.42
C ALA A 428 -11.23 24.49 15.89
N ARG A 429 -10.50 23.56 16.51
CA ARG A 429 -9.12 23.77 16.98
C ARG A 429 -8.31 22.46 16.92
N LEU A 430 -7.01 22.57 16.97
CA LEU A 430 -6.15 21.40 17.21
C LEU A 430 -6.35 20.90 18.64
N GLY A 431 -6.56 19.60 18.76
CA GLY A 431 -6.74 18.91 20.02
C GLY A 431 -5.49 18.20 20.51
N LYS A 432 -5.66 17.28 21.45
CA LYS A 432 -4.59 16.43 21.96
C LYS A 432 -4.16 15.42 20.92
N ARG A 433 -2.84 15.23 20.77
CA ARG A 433 -2.30 14.20 19.91
C ARG A 433 -2.57 12.81 20.49
N VAL A 434 -2.98 11.87 19.62
CA VAL A 434 -3.13 10.45 19.94
C VAL A 434 -1.91 9.67 19.45
N GLN A 435 -1.68 8.50 20.03
CA GLN A 435 -0.63 7.60 19.56
C GLN A 435 -0.97 7.11 18.16
N ALA A 436 -0.04 7.28 17.22
CA ALA A 436 -0.11 6.79 15.85
C ALA A 436 1.30 6.53 15.34
N GLY A 437 1.46 5.56 14.46
CA GLY A 437 2.74 5.19 13.89
C GLY A 437 2.65 4.01 12.95
N ASP A 438 3.80 3.55 12.49
CA ASP A 438 3.92 2.42 11.61
C ASP A 438 4.06 1.12 12.40
N VAL A 439 3.26 0.14 12.01
CA VAL A 439 3.38 -1.24 12.47
C VAL A 439 3.71 -2.12 11.28
N TYR A 440 4.83 -2.82 11.35
CA TYR A 440 5.32 -3.65 10.26
C TYR A 440 4.72 -5.06 10.30
N VAL A 441 4.38 -5.57 9.12
CA VAL A 441 3.86 -6.94 8.93
C VAL A 441 4.84 -7.73 8.10
N ASP A 442 5.27 -8.88 8.62
CA ASP A 442 6.11 -9.87 7.95
C ASP A 442 5.41 -11.23 8.00
N GLY A 443 4.89 -11.68 6.87
CA GLY A 443 4.07 -12.90 6.78
C GLY A 443 2.78 -12.80 7.60
N SER A 444 2.69 -13.61 8.63
CA SER A 444 1.54 -13.63 9.57
C SER A 444 1.78 -12.83 10.86
N ARG A 445 2.98 -12.29 11.07
CA ARG A 445 3.37 -11.61 12.30
C ARG A 445 3.18 -10.11 12.20
N ILE A 446 2.63 -9.51 13.26
CA ILE A 446 2.30 -8.09 13.36
C ILE A 446 3.15 -7.48 14.48
N GLY A 447 3.94 -6.44 14.16
CA GLY A 447 4.58 -5.57 15.15
C GLY A 447 5.74 -6.19 15.95
N ASP A 448 6.21 -7.39 15.62
CA ASP A 448 7.38 -8.01 16.25
C ASP A 448 8.71 -7.55 15.64
N ILE A 449 8.65 -6.79 14.54
CA ILE A 449 9.82 -6.24 13.86
C ILE A 449 9.98 -4.76 14.22
N GLY A 450 10.97 -4.49 15.08
CA GLY A 450 11.35 -3.11 15.42
C GLY A 450 12.41 -2.53 14.47
N SER A 451 12.71 -1.26 14.66
CA SER A 451 13.72 -0.52 13.88
C SER A 451 15.10 -1.18 13.88
N VAL A 452 15.46 -1.89 14.96
CA VAL A 452 16.73 -2.63 15.09
C VAL A 452 16.80 -3.75 14.05
N VAL A 453 15.73 -4.57 13.93
CA VAL A 453 15.69 -5.69 12.99
C VAL A 453 15.77 -5.19 11.54
N ILE A 454 15.09 -4.09 11.21
CA ILE A 454 15.15 -3.47 9.89
C ILE A 454 16.57 -2.97 9.58
N LYS A 455 17.20 -2.32 10.56
CA LYS A 455 18.59 -1.86 10.42
C LYS A 455 19.55 -3.04 10.19
N ASP A 456 19.39 -4.14 10.93
CA ASP A 456 20.19 -5.34 10.75
C ASP A 456 19.99 -5.97 9.37
N ARG A 457 18.74 -6.09 8.92
CA ARG A 457 18.43 -6.57 7.56
C ARG A 457 19.08 -5.71 6.47
N LYS A 458 19.06 -4.37 6.64
CA LYS A 458 19.72 -3.43 5.73
C LYS A 458 21.24 -3.63 5.72
N LEU A 459 21.87 -3.73 6.88
CA LEU A 459 23.30 -3.98 6.99
C LEU A 459 23.68 -5.34 6.38
N MET A 460 22.93 -6.40 6.69
CA MET A 460 23.16 -7.73 6.09
C MET A 460 23.02 -7.71 4.57
N SER A 461 22.12 -6.91 4.01
CA SER A 461 21.95 -6.80 2.55
C SER A 461 23.06 -6.03 1.86
N GLN A 462 23.73 -5.11 2.55
CA GLN A 462 24.80 -4.25 2.02
C GLN A 462 26.17 -4.88 2.19
N ASP A 463 26.52 -5.27 3.42
CA ASP A 463 27.88 -5.67 3.80
C ASP A 463 27.97 -7.14 4.24
N GLY A 464 26.84 -7.82 4.41
CA GLY A 464 26.79 -9.23 4.78
C GLY A 464 27.02 -9.49 6.27
N ILE A 465 27.30 -10.74 6.60
CA ILE A 465 27.55 -11.22 7.96
C ILE A 465 28.88 -11.96 8.04
N LEU A 466 29.59 -11.77 9.13
CA LEU A 466 30.80 -12.47 9.51
C LEU A 466 30.60 -13.13 10.88
N VAL A 467 30.73 -14.45 10.92
CA VAL A 467 30.62 -15.24 12.15
C VAL A 467 32.02 -15.67 12.58
N THR A 468 32.39 -15.38 13.83
CA THR A 468 33.63 -15.88 14.44
C THR A 468 33.27 -16.96 15.44
N ILE A 469 33.78 -18.18 15.27
CA ILE A 469 33.53 -19.31 16.17
C ILE A 469 34.78 -19.55 17.00
N LEU A 470 34.62 -19.48 18.31
CA LEU A 470 35.70 -19.56 19.29
C LEU A 470 35.48 -20.78 20.21
N ASN A 471 36.47 -21.65 20.32
CA ASN A 471 36.47 -22.74 21.29
C ASN A 471 37.40 -22.36 22.43
N ILE A 472 36.85 -22.16 23.61
CA ILE A 472 37.58 -21.68 24.79
C ILE A 472 37.49 -22.73 25.90
N ASN A 473 38.65 -23.06 26.53
CA ASN A 473 38.65 -23.84 27.76
C ASN A 473 38.32 -22.87 28.93
N PRO A 474 37.20 -23.09 29.63
CA PRO A 474 36.77 -22.17 30.72
C PRO A 474 37.67 -22.24 31.94
N THR A 475 38.46 -23.33 32.12
CA THR A 475 39.35 -23.56 33.25
C THR A 475 40.71 -22.88 33.03
N THR A 476 41.35 -23.18 31.88
CA THR A 476 42.65 -22.59 31.53
C THR A 476 42.56 -21.20 30.95
N ARG A 477 41.37 -20.77 30.52
CA ARG A 477 41.09 -19.51 29.82
C ARG A 477 41.93 -19.30 28.56
N GLU A 478 42.02 -20.37 27.76
CA GLU A 478 42.78 -20.37 26.51
C GLU A 478 41.91 -20.77 25.33
N LEU A 479 42.26 -20.29 24.14
CA LEU A 479 41.74 -20.77 22.89
C LEU A 479 42.30 -22.16 22.59
N LEU A 480 41.42 -23.16 22.42
CA LEU A 480 41.84 -24.53 22.13
C LEU A 480 42.30 -24.73 20.69
N ILE A 481 41.67 -23.99 19.77
CA ILE A 481 41.98 -23.97 18.33
C ILE A 481 41.88 -22.56 17.78
N LYS A 482 42.47 -22.30 16.62
CA LYS A 482 42.30 -21.03 15.94
C LYS A 482 40.81 -20.69 15.72
N PRO A 483 40.40 -19.41 15.83
CA PRO A 483 39.07 -19.00 15.51
C PRO A 483 38.66 -19.45 14.11
N ASN A 484 37.46 -19.99 13.95
CA ASN A 484 36.93 -20.32 12.63
C ASN A 484 36.06 -19.13 12.16
N ILE A 485 36.33 -18.66 10.93
CA ILE A 485 35.61 -17.54 10.31
C ILE A 485 34.74 -18.07 9.18
N THR A 486 33.47 -17.77 9.25
CA THR A 486 32.54 -18.02 8.15
C THR A 486 31.79 -16.75 7.79
N THR A 487 31.44 -16.58 6.51
CA THR A 487 30.76 -15.37 6.02
C THR A 487 29.61 -15.69 5.08
N ARG A 488 28.63 -14.79 5.04
CA ARG A 488 27.56 -14.80 4.03
C ARG A 488 27.31 -13.37 3.57
N GLY A 489 27.28 -13.17 2.24
CA GLY A 489 27.05 -11.84 1.66
C GLY A 489 28.21 -10.86 1.82
N PHE A 490 29.32 -11.22 2.46
CA PHE A 490 30.50 -10.40 2.65
C PHE A 490 31.60 -10.71 1.63
N VAL A 491 32.25 -11.85 1.74
CA VAL A 491 33.28 -12.35 0.81
C VAL A 491 33.17 -13.88 0.66
N LEU A 492 33.66 -14.40 -0.46
CA LEU A 492 33.83 -15.83 -0.63
C LEU A 492 35.12 -16.27 0.09
N VAL A 493 34.98 -17.10 1.13
CA VAL A 493 36.08 -17.51 2.02
C VAL A 493 37.21 -18.15 1.22
N ASN A 494 36.87 -19.07 0.31
CA ASN A 494 37.86 -19.83 -0.48
C ASN A 494 38.69 -18.96 -1.43
N GLU A 495 38.17 -17.84 -1.87
CA GLU A 495 38.85 -16.90 -2.79
C GLU A 495 39.59 -15.78 -2.06
N ASN A 496 39.34 -15.60 -0.75
CA ASN A 496 39.88 -14.51 0.07
C ASN A 496 40.66 -15.02 1.28
N THR A 497 41.38 -16.13 1.15
CA THR A 497 42.13 -16.78 2.25
C THR A 497 43.07 -15.83 2.97
N GLY A 498 43.73 -14.91 2.26
CA GLY A 498 44.63 -13.91 2.86
C GLY A 498 43.90 -12.93 3.80
N LEU A 499 42.69 -12.48 3.45
CA LEU A 499 41.86 -11.64 4.29
C LEU A 499 41.35 -12.41 5.51
N ILE A 500 40.86 -13.62 5.30
CA ILE A 500 40.35 -14.49 6.37
C ILE A 500 41.46 -14.76 7.41
N ASN A 501 42.66 -15.10 6.97
CA ASN A 501 43.80 -15.30 7.87
C ASN A 501 44.16 -14.05 8.70
N LYS A 502 44.06 -12.85 8.12
CA LYS A 502 44.26 -11.60 8.87
C LYS A 502 43.18 -11.41 9.92
N ILE A 503 41.92 -11.71 9.59
CA ILE A 503 40.79 -11.63 10.53
C ILE A 503 40.97 -12.65 11.66
N GLU A 504 41.31 -13.91 11.36
CA GLU A 504 41.57 -14.96 12.36
C GLU A 504 42.68 -14.54 13.34
N ASN A 505 43.78 -14.01 12.82
CA ASN A 505 44.89 -13.54 13.63
C ASN A 505 44.48 -12.36 14.54
N LYS A 506 43.71 -11.39 13.99
CA LYS A 506 43.19 -10.27 14.78
C LYS A 506 42.23 -10.72 15.88
N VAL A 507 41.31 -11.62 15.56
CA VAL A 507 40.41 -12.23 16.55
C VAL A 507 41.20 -12.96 17.64
N THR A 508 42.22 -13.74 17.28
CA THR A 508 43.10 -14.43 18.25
C THR A 508 43.81 -13.45 19.19
N GLU A 509 44.34 -12.35 18.65
CA GLU A 509 44.95 -11.27 19.43
C GLU A 509 43.98 -10.69 20.48
N ILE A 510 42.76 -10.32 19.99
CA ILE A 510 41.72 -9.72 20.86
C ILE A 510 41.33 -10.69 21.97
N VAL A 511 41.05 -11.96 21.60
CA VAL A 511 40.62 -12.99 22.55
C VAL A 511 41.69 -13.22 23.61
N ASN A 512 42.95 -13.47 23.22
CA ASN A 512 44.04 -13.76 24.15
C ASN A 512 44.31 -12.58 25.13
N ARG A 513 44.14 -11.35 24.68
CA ARG A 513 44.30 -10.18 25.53
C ARG A 513 43.13 -10.02 26.50
N THR A 514 41.88 -10.19 26.00
CA THR A 514 40.68 -9.93 26.80
C THR A 514 40.43 -11.02 27.84
N ILE A 515 40.66 -12.28 27.54
CA ILE A 515 40.44 -13.42 28.45
C ILE A 515 41.40 -13.35 29.67
N LYS A 516 42.60 -12.83 29.49
CA LYS A 516 43.57 -12.66 30.59
C LYS A 516 43.14 -11.64 31.62
N ASN A 517 42.45 -10.58 31.19
CA ASN A 517 42.11 -9.42 32.03
C ASN A 517 40.71 -9.52 32.67
N SER A 518 39.72 -10.12 31.96
CA SER A 518 38.35 -10.27 32.44
C SER A 518 37.69 -11.43 31.71
N TYR A 519 37.06 -12.33 32.47
CA TYR A 519 36.35 -13.46 31.90
C TYR A 519 34.84 -13.28 32.02
N ASN A 520 34.32 -12.41 31.14
CA ASN A 520 32.87 -12.27 30.91
C ASN A 520 32.61 -12.41 29.41
N TYR A 521 31.76 -13.35 29.02
CA TYR A 521 31.44 -13.59 27.62
C TYR A 521 30.83 -12.40 26.91
N ILE A 522 30.04 -11.60 27.62
CA ILE A 522 29.41 -10.41 27.04
C ILE A 522 30.51 -9.39 26.71
N ASP A 523 31.45 -9.17 27.61
CA ASP A 523 32.56 -8.22 27.41
C ASP A 523 33.47 -8.70 26.27
N LEU A 524 33.75 -10.00 26.19
CA LEU A 524 34.56 -10.58 25.11
C LEU A 524 33.91 -10.39 23.76
N LYS A 525 32.59 -10.68 23.64
CA LYS A 525 31.83 -10.46 22.40
C LYS A 525 31.85 -8.99 21.98
N ASN A 526 31.60 -8.09 22.92
CA ASN A 526 31.61 -6.65 22.66
C ASN A 526 32.99 -6.17 22.22
N GLN A 527 34.07 -6.64 22.84
CA GLN A 527 35.42 -6.27 22.48
C GLN A 527 35.81 -6.74 21.07
N ILE A 528 35.42 -7.98 20.73
CA ILE A 528 35.60 -8.49 19.35
C ILE A 528 34.89 -7.59 18.35
N ILE A 529 33.64 -7.24 18.57
CA ILE A 529 32.86 -6.38 17.66
C ILE A 529 33.49 -4.99 17.54
N LEU A 530 33.89 -4.38 18.67
CA LEU A 530 34.45 -3.05 18.73
C LEU A 530 35.77 -2.91 17.95
N GLU A 531 36.66 -3.91 18.05
CA GLU A 531 37.97 -3.85 17.41
C GLU A 531 37.98 -4.43 15.99
N LEU A 532 37.15 -5.46 15.73
CA LEU A 532 37.13 -6.11 14.43
C LEU A 532 36.40 -5.27 13.35
N ASN A 533 35.37 -4.52 13.75
CA ASN A 533 34.65 -3.64 12.81
C ASN A 533 35.54 -2.59 12.15
N PRO A 534 36.30 -1.76 12.88
CA PRO A 534 37.20 -0.79 12.25
C PRO A 534 38.31 -1.49 11.46
N PHE A 535 38.85 -2.61 11.94
CA PHE A 535 39.89 -3.37 11.25
C PHE A 535 39.43 -3.90 9.89
N ILE A 536 38.21 -4.50 9.83
CA ILE A 536 37.63 -4.97 8.57
C ILE A 536 37.33 -3.80 7.63
N ASN A 537 36.78 -2.71 8.17
CA ASN A 537 36.49 -1.50 7.39
C ASN A 537 37.76 -0.90 6.76
N GLU A 538 38.87 -0.87 7.49
CA GLU A 538 40.16 -0.39 6.96
C GLU A 538 40.65 -1.27 5.81
N LEU A 539 40.48 -2.60 5.92
CA LEU A 539 40.95 -3.54 4.90
C LEU A 539 40.05 -3.62 3.66
N THR A 540 38.74 -3.37 3.81
CA THR A 540 37.75 -3.72 2.77
C THR A 540 36.81 -2.60 2.40
N GLY A 541 36.74 -1.52 3.18
CA GLY A 541 35.72 -0.48 3.06
C GLY A 541 34.29 -0.92 3.48
N ARG A 542 34.13 -2.13 4.02
CA ARG A 542 32.82 -2.74 4.38
C ARG A 542 32.71 -2.93 5.89
N ARG A 543 31.46 -3.01 6.37
CA ARG A 543 31.12 -3.19 7.79
C ARG A 543 30.10 -4.32 7.98
N PRO A 544 30.51 -5.59 7.78
CA PRO A 544 29.58 -6.72 7.96
C PRO A 544 29.10 -6.80 9.40
N ILE A 545 27.93 -7.38 9.62
CA ILE A 545 27.49 -7.72 10.97
C ILE A 545 28.41 -8.81 11.52
N ILE A 546 29.09 -8.52 12.62
CA ILE A 546 29.99 -9.47 13.28
C ILE A 546 29.23 -10.20 14.38
N LEU A 547 29.21 -11.53 14.29
CA LEU A 547 28.57 -12.41 15.26
C LEU A 547 29.58 -13.32 15.93
N PRO A 548 30.10 -12.97 17.13
CA PRO A 548 30.96 -13.87 17.91
C PRO A 548 30.16 -14.99 18.56
N VAL A 549 30.50 -16.23 18.23
CA VAL A 549 29.99 -17.46 18.84
C VAL A 549 31.07 -18.08 19.72
N ILE A 550 30.82 -18.17 21.01
CA ILE A 550 31.76 -18.72 21.99
C ILE A 550 31.23 -20.08 22.46
N MET A 551 32.04 -21.12 22.30
CA MET A 551 31.75 -22.45 22.75
C MET A 551 32.73 -22.82 23.86
N GLU A 552 32.21 -23.24 25.02
CA GLU A 552 33.01 -23.78 26.11
C GLU A 552 33.29 -25.26 25.87
N VAL A 553 34.54 -25.62 25.83
CA VAL A 553 34.97 -27.02 25.73
C VAL A 553 35.80 -27.35 26.95
N LYS A 554 35.31 -28.25 27.80
CA LYS A 554 36.07 -28.80 28.93
C LYS A 554 36.88 -30.00 28.42
N ASP A 555 38.16 -30.10 28.81
CA ASP A 555 38.90 -31.31 28.60
C ASP A 555 38.25 -32.42 29.43
N ASN A 556 37.88 -33.55 28.80
CA ASN A 556 37.39 -34.73 29.48
C ASN A 556 38.50 -35.40 30.28
#